data_6c3e00f31e95b0b474020e072b5d2de6
#
_entry.id   6c3e00f31e95b0b474020e072b5d2de6
#
_cell.length_a   1.000
_cell.length_b   1.000
_cell.length_c   1.000
_cell.angle_alpha   90.00
_cell.angle_beta   90.00
_cell.angle_gamma   90.00
#
_symmetry.space_group_name_H-M   'P 1'
#
loop_
_entity.id
_entity.type
_entity.pdbx_description
1 polymer ?
#
loop_
_entity_poly.entity_id
_entity_poly.type
_entity_poly.pdbx_seq_one_letter_code
_entity_poly.pdbx_strand_id
1 'polypeptide(L)'
;MSNIPWQERKKGASTREREDYARDRARIIHSAFFRRLQGKTQVLGLGESDFYRTRLTHSLEVAQIAGGIVEDLQEKYQHTDYAKYIPSQNLIETIGLAHDIGHAPFGHGGEVALNYVMRDDGGFEGNAQTMRICTQLGEYSEEDGLNLTRRTLLGLIKYPATYSQVVNHTIYDENKAPLNIDSFKPPKCSFFDCDSAYFSWITAPFCSNDIKRFTEFNQTASHFKTQFKSFDTSIMELADDIAYGVHDLEDAIALHLITQKHWQNEVIDVINHQFPHYQRSGVAVNISDDLFSGRNRIRKKAISYLVNYFVSQIEIVKQGVFEHELLDLKAIMPENLCAELTVLKNIVSTNVIEIPEVQTLVYKGQQMIV
;
A
#
# COMPACT_ATOMS: atom_id res chain seq x y z
N MET A 1 23.73 3.72 26.30
CA MET A 1 22.95 3.92 25.06
C MET A 1 21.60 3.35 25.36
N SER A 2 20.56 4.19 25.38
CA SER A 2 19.17 3.75 25.59
C SER A 2 18.80 2.80 24.46
N ASN A 3 18.49 1.56 24.80
CA ASN A 3 17.95 0.60 23.85
C ASN A 3 16.67 1.22 23.28
N ILE A 4 16.70 1.69 22.03
CA ILE A 4 15.54 2.28 21.40
C ILE A 4 14.61 1.09 21.08
N PRO A 5 13.43 0.95 21.73
CA PRO A 5 12.61 -0.27 21.64
C PRO A 5 12.17 -0.56 20.20
N TRP A 6 12.24 0.42 19.31
CA TRP A 6 11.82 0.32 17.91
C TRP A 6 12.79 -0.46 17.00
N GLN A 7 14.07 -0.55 17.39
CA GLN A 7 15.08 -1.36 16.69
C GLN A 7 15.17 -2.79 17.21
N GLU A 8 14.42 -3.13 18.25
CA GLU A 8 14.36 -4.49 18.77
C GLU A 8 13.80 -5.47 17.74
N ARG A 9 14.34 -6.68 17.80
CA ARG A 9 13.85 -7.87 17.11
C ARG A 9 13.26 -8.83 18.13
N LYS A 10 12.28 -9.63 17.72
CA LYS A 10 11.67 -10.59 18.66
C LYS A 10 12.69 -11.64 19.15
N LYS A 11 13.62 -12.04 18.29
CA LYS A 11 14.69 -12.99 18.62
C LYS A 11 16.07 -12.38 18.36
N GLY A 12 16.87 -12.27 19.40
CA GLY A 12 18.28 -11.90 19.36
C GLY A 12 18.55 -10.41 19.14
N ALA A 13 19.51 -9.88 19.89
CA ALA A 13 20.06 -8.55 19.65
C ALA A 13 21.03 -8.57 18.45
N SER A 14 21.10 -7.48 17.71
CA SER A 14 22.15 -7.31 16.70
C SER A 14 23.49 -7.12 17.38
N THR A 15 24.46 -7.98 17.06
CA THR A 15 25.83 -7.89 17.56
C THR A 15 26.78 -7.17 16.58
N ARG A 16 26.24 -6.59 15.49
CA ARG A 16 27.04 -5.97 14.43
C ARG A 16 26.76 -4.47 14.33
N GLU A 17 27.76 -3.71 13.90
CA GLU A 17 27.73 -2.25 13.70
C GLU A 17 26.80 -1.79 12.56
N ARG A 18 26.31 -2.72 11.73
CA ARG A 18 25.43 -2.37 10.60
C ARG A 18 24.07 -1.92 11.09
N GLU A 19 23.55 -0.84 10.52
CA GLU A 19 22.22 -0.32 10.79
C GLU A 19 21.14 -1.42 10.66
N ASP A 20 20.26 -1.53 11.65
CA ASP A 20 19.28 -2.60 11.73
C ASP A 20 18.24 -2.55 10.60
N TYR A 21 17.83 -1.36 10.18
CA TYR A 21 16.88 -1.18 9.05
C TYR A 21 17.50 -1.56 7.70
N ALA A 22 18.81 -1.30 7.50
CA ALA A 22 19.51 -1.79 6.32
C ALA A 22 19.58 -3.31 6.24
N ARG A 23 19.58 -3.98 7.41
CA ARG A 23 19.50 -5.45 7.50
C ARG A 23 18.09 -5.93 7.19
N ASP A 24 17.06 -5.23 7.64
CA ASP A 24 15.68 -5.55 7.31
C ASP A 24 15.46 -5.45 5.80
N ARG A 25 15.94 -4.36 5.17
CA ARG A 25 15.90 -4.19 3.72
C ARG A 25 16.54 -5.37 2.98
N ALA A 26 17.72 -5.79 3.42
CA ALA A 26 18.41 -6.94 2.84
C ALA A 26 17.58 -8.23 2.99
N ARG A 27 16.98 -8.49 4.17
CA ARG A 27 16.15 -9.67 4.41
C ARG A 27 14.93 -9.71 3.50
N ILE A 28 14.26 -8.57 3.28
CA ILE A 28 13.14 -8.49 2.32
C ILE A 28 13.62 -8.80 0.91
N ILE A 29 14.62 -8.07 0.40
CA ILE A 29 15.10 -8.22 -1.00
C ILE A 29 15.56 -9.65 -1.29
N HIS A 30 16.20 -10.32 -0.33
CA HIS A 30 16.72 -11.67 -0.52
C HIS A 30 15.68 -12.78 -0.25
N SER A 31 14.48 -12.45 0.26
CA SER A 31 13.44 -13.46 0.52
C SER A 31 12.86 -14.04 -0.77
N ALA A 32 12.47 -15.29 -0.74
CA ALA A 32 11.76 -15.94 -1.84
C ALA A 32 10.39 -15.28 -2.08
N PHE A 33 9.75 -14.82 -1.01
CA PHE A 33 8.45 -14.16 -1.09
C PHE A 33 8.51 -12.85 -1.87
N PHE A 34 9.55 -12.04 -1.70
CA PHE A 34 9.75 -10.82 -2.47
C PHE A 34 10.01 -11.13 -3.95
N ARG A 35 10.86 -12.12 -4.26
CA ARG A 35 11.10 -12.56 -5.64
C ARG A 35 9.84 -13.08 -6.34
N ARG A 36 8.90 -13.70 -5.60
CA ARG A 36 7.61 -14.16 -6.16
C ARG A 36 6.74 -13.04 -6.71
N LEU A 37 6.92 -11.81 -6.27
CA LEU A 37 6.21 -10.65 -6.79
C LEU A 37 6.46 -10.43 -8.29
N GLN A 38 7.59 -10.91 -8.82
CA GLN A 38 7.87 -10.89 -10.26
C GLN A 38 6.86 -11.71 -11.08
N GLY A 39 6.35 -12.79 -10.55
CA GLY A 39 5.35 -13.64 -11.20
C GLY A 39 3.90 -13.20 -10.96
N LYS A 40 3.67 -12.07 -10.28
CA LYS A 40 2.34 -11.52 -10.01
C LYS A 40 2.16 -10.23 -10.80
N THR A 41 1.10 -10.16 -11.62
CA THR A 41 0.76 -8.94 -12.38
C THR A 41 0.29 -7.85 -11.44
N GLN A 42 0.61 -6.59 -11.76
CA GLN A 42 0.09 -5.44 -11.05
C GLN A 42 -1.36 -5.19 -11.49
N VAL A 43 -1.58 -4.79 -12.72
CA VAL A 43 -2.91 -4.53 -13.29
C VAL A 43 -3.08 -5.28 -14.62
N LEU A 44 -2.11 -5.18 -15.53
CA LEU A 44 -2.18 -5.74 -16.87
C LEU A 44 -1.38 -7.02 -16.99
N GLY A 45 -2.07 -8.14 -17.19
CA GLY A 45 -1.49 -9.45 -17.49
C GLY A 45 -1.79 -9.93 -18.91
N LEU A 46 -2.05 -9.00 -19.82
CA LEU A 46 -2.48 -9.29 -21.20
C LEU A 46 -1.28 -9.57 -22.10
N GLY A 47 -0.69 -10.77 -22.02
CA GLY A 47 0.14 -11.45 -23.03
C GLY A 47 1.27 -10.62 -23.67
N GLU A 48 2.26 -11.14 -24.19
CA GLU A 48 3.23 -10.75 -25.23
C GLU A 48 4.03 -9.40 -25.16
N SER A 49 3.93 -8.57 -24.12
CA SER A 49 4.80 -7.40 -23.97
C SER A 49 5.80 -7.58 -22.84
N ASP A 50 7.08 -7.33 -23.09
CA ASP A 50 8.17 -7.38 -22.10
C ASP A 50 8.15 -6.17 -21.11
N PHE A 51 7.17 -5.28 -21.24
CA PHE A 51 7.13 -4.00 -20.53
C PHE A 51 6.10 -3.89 -19.42
N TYR A 52 5.55 -5.01 -18.95
CA TYR A 52 4.56 -4.96 -17.85
C TYR A 52 5.19 -4.62 -16.51
N ARG A 53 4.49 -3.78 -15.77
CA ARG A 53 4.73 -3.68 -14.34
C ARG A 53 4.24 -4.95 -13.65
N THR A 54 5.16 -5.61 -12.95
CA THR A 54 4.86 -6.67 -12.01
C THR A 54 4.70 -6.06 -10.62
N ARG A 55 4.17 -6.82 -9.65
CA ARG A 55 4.13 -6.36 -8.26
C ARG A 55 5.54 -6.13 -7.69
N LEU A 56 6.57 -6.78 -8.23
CA LEU A 56 7.96 -6.53 -7.85
C LEU A 56 8.39 -5.11 -8.26
N THR A 57 8.13 -4.71 -9.51
CA THR A 57 8.50 -3.37 -9.98
C THR A 57 7.67 -2.29 -9.30
N HIS A 58 6.37 -2.53 -9.06
CA HIS A 58 5.54 -1.64 -8.26
C HIS A 58 6.09 -1.46 -6.83
N SER A 59 6.46 -2.53 -6.13
CA SER A 59 7.06 -2.42 -4.80
C SER A 59 8.38 -1.64 -4.78
N LEU A 60 9.18 -1.73 -5.85
CA LEU A 60 10.39 -0.90 -6.02
C LEU A 60 10.04 0.57 -6.22
N GLU A 61 9.01 0.88 -7.00
CA GLU A 61 8.53 2.24 -7.23
C GLU A 61 7.95 2.85 -5.94
N VAL A 62 7.12 2.11 -5.21
CA VAL A 62 6.61 2.53 -3.89
C VAL A 62 7.74 2.82 -2.91
N ALA A 63 8.75 1.95 -2.84
CA ALA A 63 9.89 2.16 -1.97
C ALA A 63 10.68 3.43 -2.35
N GLN A 64 10.89 3.68 -3.65
CA GLN A 64 11.60 4.87 -4.14
C GLN A 64 10.79 6.16 -3.86
N ILE A 65 9.47 6.15 -4.10
CA ILE A 65 8.60 7.30 -3.82
C ILE A 65 8.54 7.58 -2.31
N ALA A 66 8.39 6.54 -1.49
CA ALA A 66 8.40 6.66 -0.03
C ALA A 66 9.71 7.26 0.48
N GLY A 67 10.84 6.86 -0.11
CA GLY A 67 12.14 7.46 0.13
C GLY A 67 12.18 8.95 -0.22
N GLY A 68 11.67 9.33 -1.39
CA GLY A 68 11.58 10.73 -1.80
C GLY A 68 10.70 11.58 -0.87
N ILE A 69 9.56 11.03 -0.40
CA ILE A 69 8.73 11.69 0.61
C ILE A 69 9.52 11.94 1.89
N VAL A 70 10.28 10.96 2.35
CA VAL A 70 11.07 11.08 3.59
C VAL A 70 12.18 12.11 3.44
N GLU A 71 12.88 12.17 2.31
CA GLU A 71 13.90 13.19 2.02
C GLU A 71 13.31 14.61 2.10
N ASP A 72 12.15 14.82 1.46
CA ASP A 72 11.45 16.11 1.47
C ASP A 72 10.96 16.48 2.88
N LEU A 73 10.38 15.52 3.63
CA LEU A 73 9.96 15.74 5.01
C LEU A 73 11.16 16.01 5.95
N GLN A 74 12.29 15.35 5.77
CA GLN A 74 13.51 15.60 6.54
C GLN A 74 14.02 17.02 6.32
N GLU A 75 14.00 17.53 5.09
CA GLU A 75 14.38 18.91 4.78
C GLU A 75 13.40 19.91 5.40
N LYS A 76 12.09 19.72 5.20
CA LYS A 76 11.04 20.62 5.71
C LYS A 76 11.00 20.72 7.23
N TYR A 77 11.20 19.60 7.94
CA TYR A 77 10.99 19.51 9.39
C TYR A 77 12.28 19.34 10.18
N GLN A 78 13.47 19.55 9.59
CA GLN A 78 14.79 19.35 10.24
C GLN A 78 14.98 20.10 11.57
N HIS A 79 14.31 21.21 11.77
CA HIS A 79 14.42 22.05 12.96
C HIS A 79 13.22 21.94 13.91
N THR A 80 12.36 20.94 13.71
CA THR A 80 11.17 20.70 14.53
C THR A 80 11.36 19.49 15.45
N ASP A 81 10.49 19.36 16.44
CA ASP A 81 10.44 18.17 17.31
C ASP A 81 10.05 16.90 16.55
N TYR A 82 9.52 17.03 15.34
CA TYR A 82 9.13 15.90 14.48
C TYR A 82 10.32 15.21 13.83
N ALA A 83 11.44 15.92 13.63
CA ALA A 83 12.62 15.42 12.92
C ALA A 83 13.09 14.03 13.41
N LYS A 84 13.06 13.81 14.73
CA LYS A 84 13.50 12.55 15.37
C LYS A 84 12.57 11.35 15.12
N TYR A 85 11.34 11.60 14.66
CA TYR A 85 10.35 10.56 14.36
C TYR A 85 10.27 10.22 12.88
N ILE A 86 10.75 11.13 11.99
CA ILE A 86 10.81 10.85 10.56
C ILE A 86 11.68 9.60 10.34
N PRO A 87 11.18 8.60 9.60
CA PRO A 87 11.92 7.35 9.40
C PRO A 87 13.24 7.58 8.64
N SER A 88 14.21 6.69 8.83
CA SER A 88 15.38 6.66 7.94
C SER A 88 14.98 6.14 6.56
N GLN A 89 15.80 6.48 5.55
CA GLN A 89 15.64 5.99 4.19
C GLN A 89 15.51 4.46 4.13
N ASN A 90 16.42 3.74 4.81
CA ASN A 90 16.39 2.29 4.85
C ASN A 90 15.11 1.73 5.46
N LEU A 91 14.55 2.38 6.48
CA LEU A 91 13.31 1.94 7.13
C LEU A 91 12.12 2.08 6.17
N ILE A 92 11.91 3.27 5.61
CA ILE A 92 10.73 3.51 4.78
C ILE A 92 10.79 2.74 3.46
N GLU A 93 11.96 2.63 2.83
CA GLU A 93 12.15 1.77 1.66
C GLU A 93 11.84 0.30 1.97
N THR A 94 12.27 -0.20 3.16
CA THR A 94 11.96 -1.56 3.58
C THR A 94 10.45 -1.79 3.69
N ILE A 95 9.73 -0.84 4.28
CA ILE A 95 8.26 -0.90 4.39
C ILE A 95 7.62 -0.89 3.01
N GLY A 96 8.06 0.01 2.11
CA GLY A 96 7.59 0.06 0.72
C GLY A 96 7.85 -1.23 -0.06
N LEU A 97 9.05 -1.83 0.08
CA LEU A 97 9.37 -3.10 -0.56
C LEU A 97 8.49 -4.26 -0.07
N ALA A 98 8.13 -4.26 1.21
CA ALA A 98 7.44 -5.38 1.83
C ALA A 98 5.90 -5.27 1.79
N HIS A 99 5.33 -4.09 1.51
CA HIS A 99 3.91 -3.81 1.70
C HIS A 99 2.98 -4.81 1.00
N ASP A 100 3.37 -5.30 -0.18
CA ASP A 100 2.57 -6.18 -1.05
C ASP A 100 3.06 -7.66 -1.08
N ILE A 101 4.01 -8.04 -0.21
CA ILE A 101 4.66 -9.36 -0.24
C ILE A 101 3.66 -10.51 -0.02
N GLY A 102 2.57 -10.27 0.71
CA GLY A 102 1.49 -11.20 1.00
C GLY A 102 0.34 -11.21 -0.02
N HIS A 103 0.42 -10.41 -1.08
CA HIS A 103 -0.65 -10.32 -2.05
C HIS A 103 -0.95 -11.65 -2.72
N ALA A 104 -2.25 -11.96 -2.93
CA ALA A 104 -2.73 -13.18 -3.56
C ALA A 104 -2.28 -13.28 -5.04
N PRO A 105 -2.16 -14.51 -5.61
CA PRO A 105 -2.10 -14.67 -7.06
C PRO A 105 -3.42 -14.18 -7.69
N PHE A 106 -3.37 -13.72 -8.93
CA PHE A 106 -4.53 -13.20 -9.68
C PHE A 106 -5.19 -11.96 -9.06
N GLY A 107 -4.43 -11.15 -8.32
CA GLY A 107 -4.88 -9.87 -7.80
C GLY A 107 -6.02 -9.98 -6.77
N HIS A 108 -6.90 -8.97 -6.77
CA HIS A 108 -8.04 -8.94 -5.85
C HIS A 108 -9.05 -10.08 -6.08
N GLY A 109 -9.21 -10.55 -7.33
CA GLY A 109 -10.05 -11.72 -7.58
C GLY A 109 -9.54 -12.96 -6.90
N GLY A 110 -8.21 -13.19 -6.95
CA GLY A 110 -7.58 -14.28 -6.23
C GLY A 110 -7.69 -14.16 -4.71
N GLU A 111 -7.61 -12.93 -4.17
CA GLU A 111 -7.81 -12.65 -2.75
C GLU A 111 -9.23 -13.06 -2.31
N VAL A 112 -10.25 -12.68 -3.09
CA VAL A 112 -11.65 -13.05 -2.84
C VAL A 112 -11.84 -14.57 -2.89
N ALA A 113 -11.28 -15.25 -3.89
CA ALA A 113 -11.37 -16.70 -4.02
C ALA A 113 -10.69 -17.44 -2.85
N LEU A 114 -9.49 -16.98 -2.46
CA LEU A 114 -8.79 -17.53 -1.28
C LEU A 114 -9.59 -17.31 0.00
N ASN A 115 -10.17 -16.12 0.18
CA ASN A 115 -11.01 -15.86 1.34
C ASN A 115 -12.24 -16.77 1.38
N TYR A 116 -12.87 -17.01 0.22
CA TYR A 116 -13.98 -17.97 0.12
C TYR A 116 -13.58 -19.37 0.52
N VAL A 117 -12.46 -19.89 -0.03
CA VAL A 117 -11.98 -21.24 0.26
C VAL A 117 -11.56 -21.40 1.72
N MET A 118 -10.96 -20.37 2.31
CA MET A 118 -10.44 -20.36 3.70
C MET A 118 -11.45 -19.87 4.74
N ARG A 119 -12.71 -19.58 4.36
CA ARG A 119 -13.69 -18.92 5.24
C ARG A 119 -13.94 -19.64 6.56
N ASP A 120 -13.86 -20.97 6.55
CA ASP A 120 -14.05 -21.83 7.72
C ASP A 120 -12.75 -22.01 8.53
N ASP A 121 -11.60 -21.62 7.97
CA ASP A 121 -10.24 -21.75 8.52
C ASP A 121 -9.58 -20.41 8.87
N GLY A 122 -10.37 -19.36 9.15
CA GLY A 122 -9.89 -18.03 9.55
C GLY A 122 -9.76 -17.04 8.42
N GLY A 123 -10.18 -17.36 7.20
CA GLY A 123 -10.22 -16.49 6.05
C GLY A 123 -8.85 -16.20 5.41
N PHE A 124 -8.83 -15.29 4.45
CA PHE A 124 -7.62 -14.81 3.81
C PHE A 124 -7.69 -13.28 3.56
N GLU A 125 -6.60 -12.57 3.85
CA GLU A 125 -6.43 -11.15 3.54
C GLU A 125 -4.95 -10.85 3.26
N GLY A 126 -4.67 -10.04 2.22
CA GLY A 126 -3.31 -9.81 1.73
C GLY A 126 -2.37 -9.14 2.72
N ASN A 127 -2.86 -8.14 3.51
CA ASN A 127 -2.01 -7.48 4.51
C ASN A 127 -1.76 -8.39 5.72
N ALA A 128 -2.74 -9.20 6.12
CA ALA A 128 -2.54 -10.23 7.15
C ALA A 128 -1.51 -11.27 6.68
N GLN A 129 -1.57 -11.66 5.42
CA GLN A 129 -0.57 -12.56 4.83
C GLN A 129 0.82 -11.91 4.75
N THR A 130 0.91 -10.59 4.47
CA THR A 130 2.17 -9.84 4.54
C THR A 130 2.80 -9.94 5.93
N MET A 131 2.01 -9.67 6.97
CA MET A 131 2.48 -9.79 8.36
C MET A 131 2.89 -11.23 8.69
N ARG A 132 2.10 -12.23 8.31
CA ARG A 132 2.40 -13.65 8.53
C ARG A 132 3.72 -14.09 7.85
N ILE A 133 3.97 -13.63 6.62
CA ILE A 133 5.25 -13.87 5.94
C ILE A 133 6.39 -13.23 6.72
N CYS A 134 6.26 -11.97 7.11
CA CYS A 134 7.31 -11.23 7.80
C CYS A 134 7.64 -11.80 9.19
N THR A 135 6.63 -12.36 9.87
CA THR A 135 6.74 -12.79 11.27
C THR A 135 6.88 -14.29 11.48
N GLN A 136 6.48 -15.12 10.50
CA GLN A 136 6.46 -16.58 10.68
C GLN A 136 7.00 -17.35 9.48
N LEU A 137 6.54 -17.06 8.25
CA LEU A 137 6.82 -17.92 7.09
C LEU A 137 8.12 -17.58 6.36
N GLY A 138 8.68 -16.38 6.60
CA GLY A 138 9.92 -15.96 5.96
C GLY A 138 11.09 -16.87 6.37
N GLU A 139 11.92 -17.19 5.39
CA GLU A 139 12.94 -18.23 5.47
C GLU A 139 14.22 -17.84 6.24
N TYR A 140 14.24 -16.73 6.97
CA TYR A 140 15.42 -16.27 7.70
C TYR A 140 15.55 -16.89 9.10
N SER A 141 14.43 -17.17 9.77
CA SER A 141 14.35 -17.73 11.11
C SER A 141 13.31 -18.83 11.14
N GLU A 142 13.53 -19.88 11.91
CA GLU A 142 12.59 -21.00 12.04
C GLU A 142 11.27 -20.60 12.73
N GLU A 143 11.32 -19.64 13.67
CA GLU A 143 10.17 -19.30 14.52
C GLU A 143 9.62 -17.88 14.28
N ASP A 144 10.46 -16.96 13.78
CA ASP A 144 10.12 -15.54 13.69
C ASP A 144 10.23 -15.01 12.24
N GLY A 145 10.08 -15.88 11.24
CA GLY A 145 10.05 -15.55 9.83
C GLY A 145 11.27 -14.75 9.39
N LEU A 146 11.07 -13.53 8.88
CA LEU A 146 12.16 -12.63 8.49
C LEU A 146 12.83 -11.95 9.68
N ASN A 147 12.26 -12.06 10.89
CA ASN A 147 12.75 -11.47 12.15
C ASN A 147 13.13 -9.99 11.96
N LEU A 148 12.18 -9.20 11.47
CA LEU A 148 12.34 -7.77 11.22
C LEU A 148 12.29 -6.98 12.53
N THR A 149 12.77 -5.74 12.51
CA THR A 149 12.67 -4.83 13.65
C THR A 149 11.21 -4.45 13.94
N ARG A 150 10.93 -4.11 15.17
CA ARG A 150 9.59 -3.71 15.66
C ARG A 150 9.01 -2.56 14.83
N ARG A 151 9.79 -1.52 14.49
CA ARG A 151 9.31 -0.37 13.74
C ARG A 151 9.03 -0.71 12.28
N THR A 152 9.84 -1.58 11.66
CA THR A 152 9.54 -2.08 10.31
C THR A 152 8.19 -2.81 10.29
N LEU A 153 7.94 -3.68 11.27
CA LEU A 153 6.65 -4.37 11.39
C LEU A 153 5.50 -3.42 11.70
N LEU A 154 5.70 -2.41 12.57
CA LEU A 154 4.68 -1.39 12.83
C LEU A 154 4.29 -0.63 11.56
N GLY A 155 5.27 -0.28 10.72
CA GLY A 155 5.03 0.42 9.44
C GLY A 155 4.27 -0.41 8.40
N LEU A 156 4.24 -1.74 8.55
CA LEU A 156 3.47 -2.65 7.70
C LEU A 156 2.03 -2.87 8.19
N ILE A 157 1.66 -2.40 9.39
CA ILE A 157 0.29 -2.52 9.91
C ILE A 157 -0.60 -1.48 9.25
N LYS A 158 -1.22 -1.84 8.12
CA LYS A 158 -2.23 -0.99 7.43
C LYS A 158 -3.55 -0.94 8.21
N TYR A 159 -3.92 -2.05 8.86
CA TYR A 159 -5.19 -2.23 9.56
C TYR A 159 -4.96 -2.94 10.89
N PRO A 160 -4.85 -2.21 12.01
CA PRO A 160 -4.50 -2.78 13.32
C PRO A 160 -5.63 -3.59 13.96
N ALA A 161 -6.02 -4.67 13.32
CA ALA A 161 -7.03 -5.61 13.79
C ALA A 161 -6.74 -7.02 13.29
N THR A 162 -7.30 -8.02 13.97
CA THR A 162 -7.35 -9.40 13.48
C THR A 162 -8.55 -9.62 12.56
N TYR A 163 -8.52 -10.70 11.79
CA TYR A 163 -9.57 -11.04 10.83
C TYR A 163 -10.95 -11.14 11.53
N SER A 164 -11.05 -11.87 12.65
CA SER A 164 -12.32 -12.08 13.38
C SER A 164 -12.89 -10.79 13.97
N GLN A 165 -12.04 -9.81 14.32
CA GLN A 165 -12.50 -8.54 14.87
C GLN A 165 -13.23 -7.65 13.85
N VAL A 166 -12.92 -7.79 12.57
CA VAL A 166 -13.42 -6.88 11.54
C VAL A 166 -14.28 -7.55 10.47
N VAL A 167 -14.37 -8.88 10.46
CA VAL A 167 -15.26 -9.60 9.55
C VAL A 167 -16.73 -9.40 9.92
N ASN A 168 -17.56 -9.17 8.91
CA ASN A 168 -19.01 -9.23 9.03
C ASN A 168 -19.52 -10.40 8.19
N HIS A 169 -19.77 -11.53 8.85
CA HIS A 169 -20.25 -12.75 8.19
C HIS A 169 -21.63 -12.61 7.54
N THR A 170 -22.43 -11.62 7.96
CA THR A 170 -23.81 -11.46 7.42
C THR A 170 -23.84 -10.99 5.98
N ILE A 171 -22.73 -10.46 5.46
CA ILE A 171 -22.64 -10.02 4.05
C ILE A 171 -22.30 -11.17 3.10
N TYR A 172 -21.82 -12.30 3.63
CA TYR A 172 -21.49 -13.47 2.83
C TYR A 172 -22.77 -14.23 2.48
N ASP A 173 -23.00 -14.37 1.20
CA ASP A 173 -24.27 -14.92 0.70
C ASP A 173 -24.10 -16.40 0.31
N GLU A 174 -23.94 -17.24 1.33
CA GLU A 174 -23.67 -18.67 1.18
C GLU A 174 -24.85 -19.47 0.60
N ASN A 175 -26.08 -18.92 0.71
CA ASN A 175 -27.31 -19.62 0.37
C ASN A 175 -27.94 -19.21 -0.96
N LYS A 176 -27.33 -18.27 -1.70
CA LYS A 176 -27.83 -17.88 -3.02
C LYS A 176 -27.33 -18.80 -4.13
N ALA A 177 -28.24 -19.21 -4.97
CA ALA A 177 -27.92 -19.91 -6.22
C ALA A 177 -28.27 -19.01 -7.41
N PRO A 178 -27.33 -18.76 -8.34
CA PRO A 178 -25.94 -19.26 -8.35
C PRO A 178 -25.03 -18.57 -7.32
N LEU A 179 -24.03 -19.29 -6.82
CA LEU A 179 -23.03 -18.75 -5.90
C LEU A 179 -22.28 -17.58 -6.55
N ASN A 180 -22.28 -16.44 -5.87
CA ASN A 180 -21.49 -15.28 -6.27
C ASN A 180 -20.24 -15.16 -5.38
N ILE A 181 -19.08 -15.60 -5.88
CA ILE A 181 -17.81 -15.56 -5.15
C ILE A 181 -17.41 -14.11 -4.82
N ASP A 182 -17.77 -13.11 -5.63
CA ASP A 182 -17.43 -11.70 -5.38
C ASP A 182 -18.08 -11.15 -4.09
N SER A 183 -19.09 -11.81 -3.57
CA SER A 183 -19.65 -11.45 -2.25
C SER A 183 -18.71 -11.75 -1.09
N PHE A 184 -17.71 -12.61 -1.29
CA PHE A 184 -16.74 -13.02 -0.26
C PHE A 184 -15.49 -12.15 -0.21
N LYS A 185 -15.62 -10.85 -0.52
CA LYS A 185 -14.51 -9.90 -0.32
C LYS A 185 -14.05 -9.94 1.14
N PRO A 186 -12.73 -10.09 1.41
CA PRO A 186 -12.24 -10.16 2.79
C PRO A 186 -12.37 -8.81 3.51
N PRO A 187 -12.48 -8.83 4.86
CA PRO A 187 -12.30 -7.63 5.67
C PRO A 187 -10.85 -7.14 5.52
N LYS A 188 -10.60 -5.87 5.79
CA LYS A 188 -9.25 -5.33 5.81
C LYS A 188 -8.66 -5.45 7.22
N CYS A 189 -7.67 -6.34 7.38
CA CYS A 189 -6.95 -6.60 8.63
C CYS A 189 -5.46 -6.79 8.37
N SER A 190 -4.62 -6.69 9.39
CA SER A 190 -3.18 -6.96 9.26
C SER A 190 -2.73 -8.21 10.01
N PHE A 191 -3.64 -8.93 10.64
CA PHE A 191 -3.32 -10.16 11.36
C PHE A 191 -4.42 -11.21 11.18
N PHE A 192 -4.02 -12.47 11.08
CA PHE A 192 -4.89 -13.59 11.39
C PHE A 192 -4.95 -13.75 12.91
N ASP A 193 -6.01 -14.36 13.43
CA ASP A 193 -6.20 -14.49 14.87
C ASP A 193 -5.07 -15.28 15.57
N CYS A 194 -4.54 -16.28 14.90
CA CYS A 194 -3.39 -17.06 15.38
C CYS A 194 -2.08 -16.24 15.47
N ASP A 195 -2.00 -15.06 14.85
CA ASP A 195 -0.81 -14.21 14.81
C ASP A 195 -0.89 -13.05 15.83
N SER A 196 -1.93 -12.99 16.66
CA SER A 196 -2.19 -11.91 17.64
C SER A 196 -1.06 -11.64 18.62
N ALA A 197 -0.25 -12.65 18.94
CA ALA A 197 0.93 -12.51 19.79
C ALA A 197 1.98 -11.55 19.21
N TYR A 198 2.11 -11.49 17.86
CA TYR A 198 3.00 -10.54 17.20
C TYR A 198 2.47 -9.12 17.29
N PHE A 199 1.17 -8.92 17.14
CA PHE A 199 0.53 -7.60 17.33
C PHE A 199 0.84 -7.08 18.73
N SER A 200 0.63 -7.91 19.77
CA SER A 200 0.93 -7.54 21.16
C SER A 200 2.41 -7.19 21.37
N TRP A 201 3.33 -7.95 20.77
CA TRP A 201 4.75 -7.64 20.86
C TRP A 201 5.12 -6.34 20.14
N ILE A 202 4.57 -6.09 18.93
CA ILE A 202 4.85 -4.86 18.16
C ILE A 202 4.37 -3.63 18.94
N THR A 203 3.19 -3.70 19.54
CA THR A 203 2.54 -2.57 20.22
C THR A 203 2.94 -2.40 21.68
N ALA A 204 3.71 -3.32 22.26
CA ALA A 204 4.11 -3.29 23.66
C ALA A 204 4.73 -1.97 24.16
N PRO A 205 5.45 -1.16 23.37
CA PRO A 205 5.97 0.14 23.80
C PRO A 205 4.91 1.23 23.97
N PHE A 206 3.69 1.06 23.45
CA PHE A 206 2.60 2.02 23.57
C PHE A 206 1.84 1.86 24.89
N CYS A 207 1.26 2.94 25.41
CA CYS A 207 0.36 2.86 26.55
C CYS A 207 -0.97 2.18 26.17
N SER A 208 -1.69 1.70 27.18
CA SER A 208 -2.95 0.97 26.96
C SER A 208 -4.01 1.82 26.26
N ASN A 209 -4.04 3.16 26.50
CA ASN A 209 -4.95 4.07 25.84
C ASN A 209 -4.66 4.18 24.35
N ASP A 210 -3.37 4.31 23.99
CA ASP A 210 -2.93 4.35 22.60
C ASP A 210 -3.26 3.07 21.86
N ILE A 211 -3.02 1.89 22.48
CA ILE A 211 -3.35 0.60 21.87
C ILE A 211 -4.86 0.49 21.64
N LYS A 212 -5.68 0.85 22.64
CA LYS A 212 -7.13 0.84 22.53
C LYS A 212 -7.60 1.74 21.39
N ARG A 213 -7.07 2.96 21.32
CA ARG A 213 -7.42 3.92 20.28
C ARG A 213 -6.96 3.46 18.90
N PHE A 214 -5.73 2.94 18.80
CA PHE A 214 -5.16 2.46 17.54
C PHE A 214 -5.98 1.34 16.90
N THR A 215 -6.58 0.47 17.72
CA THR A 215 -7.39 -0.66 17.27
C THR A 215 -8.88 -0.33 17.09
N GLU A 216 -9.30 0.94 17.28
CA GLU A 216 -10.70 1.31 17.06
C GLU A 216 -11.11 1.12 15.60
N PHE A 217 -12.30 0.59 15.40
CA PHE A 217 -12.88 0.40 14.08
C PHE A 217 -14.35 0.83 14.02
N ASN A 218 -14.80 1.21 12.84
CA ASN A 218 -16.17 1.58 12.54
C ASN A 218 -16.80 0.55 11.62
N GLN A 219 -18.13 0.41 11.74
CA GLN A 219 -18.90 -0.35 10.76
C GLN A 219 -18.96 0.41 9.44
N THR A 220 -18.74 -0.32 8.35
CA THR A 220 -18.93 0.19 6.99
C THR A 220 -20.14 -0.45 6.33
N ALA A 221 -20.37 -0.18 5.06
CA ALA A 221 -21.44 -0.85 4.29
C ALA A 221 -21.18 -2.37 4.09
N SER A 222 -19.96 -2.82 4.36
CA SER A 222 -19.56 -4.24 4.23
C SER A 222 -19.03 -4.80 5.55
N HIS A 223 -17.74 -4.72 5.77
CA HIS A 223 -17.03 -5.15 6.98
C HIS A 223 -16.77 -3.98 7.92
N PHE A 224 -16.21 -4.28 9.10
CA PHE A 224 -15.65 -3.23 9.95
C PHE A 224 -14.29 -2.77 9.41
N LYS A 225 -13.93 -1.50 9.67
CA LYS A 225 -12.67 -0.91 9.21
C LYS A 225 -12.01 -0.10 10.32
N THR A 226 -10.74 -0.35 10.57
CA THR A 226 -9.90 0.42 11.51
C THR A 226 -9.69 1.85 11.02
N GLN A 227 -9.51 2.79 11.97
CA GLN A 227 -9.48 4.22 11.67
C GLN A 227 -8.07 4.78 11.59
N PHE A 228 -7.14 4.20 12.33
CA PHE A 228 -5.82 4.78 12.57
C PHE A 228 -4.70 3.94 11.98
N LYS A 229 -3.57 4.58 11.72
CA LYS A 229 -2.35 3.99 11.17
C LYS A 229 -1.15 4.64 11.83
N SER A 230 0.00 3.97 11.80
CA SER A 230 1.25 4.58 12.26
C SER A 230 1.74 5.66 11.29
N PHE A 231 2.63 6.51 11.76
CA PHE A 231 3.25 7.55 10.94
C PHE A 231 3.94 6.94 9.70
N ASP A 232 4.75 5.91 9.89
CA ASP A 232 5.47 5.26 8.80
C ASP A 232 4.50 4.61 7.79
N THR A 233 3.40 4.01 8.26
CA THR A 233 2.33 3.46 7.40
C THR A 233 1.67 4.56 6.56
N SER A 234 1.44 5.76 7.13
CA SER A 234 0.83 6.87 6.39
C SER A 234 1.71 7.36 5.23
N ILE A 235 3.04 7.36 5.40
CA ILE A 235 4.00 7.69 4.34
C ILE A 235 3.96 6.62 3.25
N MET A 236 4.01 5.35 3.64
CA MET A 236 3.99 4.23 2.70
C MET A 236 2.72 4.22 1.85
N GLU A 237 1.55 4.48 2.47
CA GLU A 237 0.28 4.51 1.71
C GLU A 237 0.19 5.67 0.73
N LEU A 238 0.71 6.85 1.09
CA LEU A 238 0.79 7.96 0.13
C LEU A 238 1.70 7.60 -1.06
N ALA A 239 2.81 6.91 -0.80
CA ALA A 239 3.70 6.44 -1.85
C ALA A 239 3.03 5.39 -2.75
N ASP A 240 2.29 4.45 -2.17
CA ASP A 240 1.50 3.43 -2.87
C ASP A 240 0.42 4.08 -3.75
N ASP A 241 -0.32 5.04 -3.20
CA ASP A 241 -1.34 5.79 -3.92
C ASP A 241 -0.77 6.61 -5.09
N ILE A 242 0.40 7.25 -4.92
CA ILE A 242 1.08 7.99 -5.99
C ILE A 242 1.58 7.02 -7.06
N ALA A 243 2.21 5.90 -6.68
CA ALA A 243 2.67 4.89 -7.61
C ALA A 243 1.51 4.34 -8.45
N TYR A 244 0.42 3.95 -7.81
CA TYR A 244 -0.79 3.46 -8.49
C TYR A 244 -1.39 4.51 -9.43
N GLY A 245 -1.56 5.76 -8.97
CA GLY A 245 -2.19 6.82 -9.77
C GLY A 245 -1.34 7.33 -10.94
N VAL A 246 0.00 7.23 -10.86
CA VAL A 246 0.90 7.83 -11.85
C VAL A 246 1.59 6.79 -12.74
N HIS A 247 2.07 5.69 -12.17
CA HIS A 247 2.81 4.69 -12.95
C HIS A 247 1.89 3.73 -13.70
N ASP A 248 0.76 3.33 -13.12
CA ASP A 248 -0.23 2.52 -13.83
C ASP A 248 -0.90 3.33 -14.96
N LEU A 249 -1.07 4.65 -14.76
CA LEU A 249 -1.48 5.58 -15.82
C LEU A 249 -0.45 5.61 -16.97
N GLU A 250 0.85 5.65 -16.67
CA GLU A 250 1.90 5.62 -17.70
C GLU A 250 1.80 4.39 -18.58
N ASP A 251 1.62 3.22 -17.96
CA ASP A 251 1.48 1.95 -18.67
C ASP A 251 0.22 1.95 -19.54
N ALA A 252 -0.90 2.42 -19.00
CA ALA A 252 -2.16 2.52 -19.73
C ALA A 252 -2.07 3.43 -20.96
N ILE A 253 -1.36 4.55 -20.85
CA ILE A 253 -1.10 5.44 -21.99
C ILE A 253 -0.12 4.78 -22.98
N ALA A 254 0.94 4.12 -22.50
CA ALA A 254 1.91 3.44 -23.35
C ALA A 254 1.29 2.32 -24.18
N LEU A 255 0.31 1.62 -23.62
CA LEU A 255 -0.44 0.54 -24.26
C LEU A 255 -1.67 1.04 -25.05
N HIS A 256 -1.86 2.36 -25.17
CA HIS A 256 -3.00 2.99 -25.85
C HIS A 256 -4.38 2.62 -25.28
N LEU A 257 -4.46 2.15 -24.05
CA LEU A 257 -5.73 1.89 -23.34
C LEU A 257 -6.37 3.21 -22.90
N ILE A 258 -5.56 4.17 -22.48
CA ILE A 258 -5.99 5.54 -22.20
C ILE A 258 -5.52 6.44 -23.34
N THR A 259 -6.49 7.08 -23.99
CA THR A 259 -6.28 8.02 -25.11
C THR A 259 -6.32 9.47 -24.62
N GLN A 260 -5.84 10.41 -25.44
CA GLN A 260 -5.95 11.84 -25.14
C GLN A 260 -7.42 12.28 -24.97
N LYS A 261 -8.37 11.62 -25.65
CA LYS A 261 -9.81 11.88 -25.50
C LYS A 261 -10.32 11.43 -24.12
N HIS A 262 -9.92 10.24 -23.64
CA HIS A 262 -10.24 9.77 -22.29
C HIS A 262 -9.67 10.75 -21.26
N TRP A 263 -8.42 11.16 -21.43
CA TRP A 263 -7.77 12.14 -20.56
C TRP A 263 -8.53 13.46 -20.48
N GLN A 264 -8.93 14.01 -21.63
CA GLN A 264 -9.70 15.26 -21.66
C GLN A 264 -11.02 15.13 -20.88
N ASN A 265 -11.83 14.10 -21.19
CA ASN A 265 -13.16 13.95 -20.62
C ASN A 265 -13.16 13.53 -19.15
N GLU A 266 -12.27 12.62 -18.77
CA GLU A 266 -12.29 11.94 -17.46
C GLU A 266 -11.30 12.53 -16.46
N VAL A 267 -10.32 13.31 -16.91
CA VAL A 267 -9.38 14.00 -16.03
C VAL A 267 -9.57 15.51 -16.10
N ILE A 268 -9.34 16.12 -17.28
CA ILE A 268 -9.30 17.58 -17.39
C ILE A 268 -10.66 18.19 -17.11
N ASP A 269 -11.73 17.66 -17.73
CA ASP A 269 -13.08 18.20 -17.56
C ASP A 269 -13.60 17.95 -16.14
N VAL A 270 -13.26 16.80 -15.52
CA VAL A 270 -13.62 16.48 -14.15
C VAL A 270 -12.91 17.41 -13.15
N ILE A 271 -11.60 17.62 -13.30
CA ILE A 271 -10.83 18.55 -12.44
C ILE A 271 -11.36 19.96 -12.58
N ASN A 272 -11.61 20.45 -13.80
CA ASN A 272 -12.15 21.78 -14.05
C ASN A 272 -13.54 21.97 -13.44
N HIS A 273 -14.38 20.93 -13.45
CA HIS A 273 -15.72 20.99 -12.87
C HIS A 273 -15.69 20.94 -11.32
N GLN A 274 -14.86 20.07 -10.74
CA GLN A 274 -14.78 19.89 -9.31
C GLN A 274 -14.02 21.04 -8.63
N PHE A 275 -13.02 21.62 -9.33
CA PHE A 275 -12.14 22.68 -8.80
C PHE A 275 -12.09 23.89 -9.72
N PRO A 276 -13.21 24.65 -9.89
CA PRO A 276 -13.30 25.75 -10.86
C PRO A 276 -12.30 26.89 -10.58
N HIS A 277 -11.83 27.03 -9.34
CA HIS A 277 -10.78 28.00 -8.96
C HIS A 277 -9.37 27.53 -9.28
N TYR A 278 -9.20 26.24 -9.59
CA TYR A 278 -7.92 25.57 -9.89
C TYR A 278 -7.57 25.58 -11.39
N GLN A 279 -8.44 26.15 -12.23
CA GLN A 279 -8.43 26.06 -13.71
C GLN A 279 -7.16 26.53 -14.42
N ARG A 280 -6.20 27.18 -13.73
CA ARG A 280 -4.98 27.70 -14.39
C ARG A 280 -3.66 27.13 -13.89
N SER A 281 -3.67 26.33 -12.85
CA SER A 281 -2.47 25.78 -12.23
C SER A 281 -2.45 24.25 -12.11
N GLY A 282 -3.50 23.56 -12.54
CA GLY A 282 -3.57 22.11 -12.48
C GLY A 282 -2.45 21.46 -13.33
N VAL A 283 -1.61 20.68 -12.68
CA VAL A 283 -0.50 19.98 -13.34
C VAL A 283 -1.00 19.11 -14.48
N ALA A 284 -2.14 18.44 -14.28
CA ALA A 284 -2.76 17.58 -15.30
C ALA A 284 -3.00 18.28 -16.65
N VAL A 285 -3.39 19.56 -16.64
CA VAL A 285 -3.59 20.34 -17.86
C VAL A 285 -2.26 20.65 -18.56
N ASN A 286 -1.24 21.01 -17.77
CA ASN A 286 0.05 21.47 -18.31
C ASN A 286 0.89 20.34 -18.93
N ILE A 287 0.65 19.08 -18.54
CA ILE A 287 1.43 17.93 -19.01
C ILE A 287 0.71 17.10 -20.09
N SER A 288 -0.53 17.45 -20.47
CA SER A 288 -1.35 16.68 -21.44
C SER A 288 -0.60 16.39 -22.74
N ASP A 289 -0.03 17.41 -23.36
CA ASP A 289 0.69 17.25 -24.63
C ASP A 289 1.94 16.37 -24.48
N ASP A 290 2.62 16.46 -23.35
CA ASP A 290 3.81 15.66 -23.05
C ASP A 290 3.47 14.20 -22.82
N LEU A 291 2.37 13.91 -22.08
CA LEU A 291 1.89 12.56 -21.83
C LEU A 291 1.52 11.82 -23.13
N PHE A 292 0.85 12.53 -24.06
CA PHE A 292 0.35 11.96 -25.31
C PHE A 292 1.21 12.28 -26.54
N SER A 293 2.45 12.77 -26.34
CA SER A 293 3.38 13.13 -27.42
C SER A 293 3.83 11.98 -28.34
N GLY A 294 3.54 10.72 -27.97
CA GLY A 294 4.07 9.52 -28.63
C GLY A 294 5.57 9.28 -28.43
N ARG A 295 6.25 10.12 -27.65
CA ARG A 295 7.70 10.05 -27.39
C ARG A 295 7.96 9.61 -25.95
N ASN A 296 8.47 8.39 -25.76
CA ASN A 296 8.74 7.83 -24.43
C ASN A 296 9.54 8.79 -23.52
N ARG A 297 10.58 9.46 -24.04
CA ARG A 297 11.40 10.39 -23.26
C ARG A 297 10.59 11.59 -22.74
N ILE A 298 9.63 12.10 -23.50
CA ILE A 298 8.81 13.24 -23.13
C ILE A 298 7.78 12.79 -22.08
N ARG A 299 7.11 11.67 -22.34
CA ARG A 299 6.17 11.06 -21.38
C ARG A 299 6.86 10.77 -20.03
N LYS A 300 8.05 10.17 -20.02
CA LYS A 300 8.83 9.93 -18.77
C LYS A 300 9.10 11.21 -17.98
N LYS A 301 9.35 12.32 -18.65
CA LYS A 301 9.52 13.62 -17.96
C LYS A 301 8.20 14.10 -17.33
N ALA A 302 7.07 13.96 -18.02
CA ALA A 302 5.77 14.31 -17.50
C ALA A 302 5.40 13.45 -16.26
N ILE A 303 5.67 12.15 -16.31
CA ILE A 303 5.49 11.23 -15.19
C ILE A 303 6.38 11.62 -14.00
N SER A 304 7.65 11.87 -14.23
CA SER A 304 8.58 12.33 -13.17
C SER A 304 8.12 13.65 -12.54
N TYR A 305 7.57 14.57 -13.34
CA TYR A 305 7.02 15.82 -12.86
C TYR A 305 5.78 15.59 -11.98
N LEU A 306 4.86 14.69 -12.38
CA LEU A 306 3.68 14.33 -11.57
C LEU A 306 4.07 13.73 -10.21
N VAL A 307 4.99 12.76 -10.20
CA VAL A 307 5.46 12.17 -8.94
C VAL A 307 6.00 13.25 -8.02
N ASN A 308 6.92 14.11 -8.53
CA ASN A 308 7.51 15.17 -7.73
C ASN A 308 6.48 16.20 -7.24
N TYR A 309 5.49 16.50 -8.08
CA TYR A 309 4.38 17.40 -7.70
C TYR A 309 3.62 16.90 -6.48
N PHE A 310 3.23 15.63 -6.45
CA PHE A 310 2.53 15.06 -5.29
C PHE A 310 3.44 14.92 -4.07
N VAL A 311 4.66 14.43 -4.24
CA VAL A 311 5.62 14.24 -3.16
C VAL A 311 5.94 15.54 -2.44
N SER A 312 6.22 16.62 -3.18
CA SER A 312 6.61 17.91 -2.62
C SER A 312 5.52 18.61 -1.81
N GLN A 313 4.26 18.17 -1.87
CA GLN A 313 3.14 18.77 -1.15
C GLN A 313 2.74 17.98 0.10
N ILE A 314 3.43 16.90 0.42
CA ILE A 314 3.14 16.11 1.61
C ILE A 314 3.64 16.86 2.85
N GLU A 315 2.82 16.84 3.89
CA GLU A 315 3.06 17.52 5.17
C GLU A 315 2.87 16.56 6.35
N ILE A 316 3.48 16.92 7.49
CA ILE A 316 3.26 16.22 8.76
C ILE A 316 2.25 16.99 9.59
N VAL A 317 1.22 16.28 10.08
CA VAL A 317 0.25 16.82 11.03
C VAL A 317 0.20 15.98 12.30
N LYS A 318 -0.17 16.60 13.42
CA LYS A 318 -0.57 15.91 14.64
C LYS A 318 -2.05 15.65 14.63
N GLN A 319 -2.46 14.42 14.93
CA GLN A 319 -3.88 14.07 15.08
C GLN A 319 -4.44 14.50 16.44
N GLY A 320 -3.59 14.66 17.47
CA GLY A 320 -3.95 15.10 18.80
C GLY A 320 -4.78 14.06 19.58
N VAL A 321 -4.65 12.79 19.22
CA VAL A 321 -5.46 11.69 19.81
C VAL A 321 -4.63 10.59 20.46
N PHE A 322 -3.32 10.60 20.28
CA PHE A 322 -2.40 9.62 20.85
C PHE A 322 -1.33 10.30 21.72
N GLU A 323 -0.83 9.56 22.71
CA GLU A 323 0.27 10.00 23.55
C GLU A 323 1.63 9.80 22.84
N HIS A 324 1.75 8.74 22.02
CA HIS A 324 3.00 8.42 21.33
C HIS A 324 3.02 8.94 19.90
N GLU A 325 4.06 9.71 19.55
CA GLU A 325 4.16 10.42 18.27
C GLU A 325 4.17 9.51 17.04
N LEU A 326 4.66 8.27 17.12
CA LEU A 326 4.57 7.33 15.98
C LEU A 326 3.13 6.93 15.62
N LEU A 327 2.17 7.20 16.51
CA LEU A 327 0.74 7.03 16.24
C LEU A 327 0.03 8.37 16.04
N ASP A 328 0.53 9.45 16.69
CA ASP A 328 -0.11 10.78 16.62
C ASP A 328 0.30 11.59 15.39
N LEU A 329 1.52 11.41 14.91
CA LEU A 329 1.97 12.01 13.66
C LEU A 329 1.37 11.27 12.47
N LYS A 330 1.02 12.03 11.44
CA LYS A 330 0.49 11.51 10.18
C LYS A 330 1.04 12.33 9.01
N ALA A 331 1.54 11.65 7.99
CA ALA A 331 1.81 12.27 6.70
C ALA A 331 0.47 12.43 5.96
N ILE A 332 0.22 13.62 5.44
CA ILE A 332 -0.99 13.92 4.67
C ILE A 332 -0.62 14.64 3.37
N MET A 333 -1.44 14.43 2.37
CA MET A 333 -1.49 15.24 1.16
C MET A 333 -2.65 16.23 1.28
N PRO A 334 -2.54 17.49 0.82
CA PRO A 334 -3.66 18.43 0.79
C PRO A 334 -4.89 17.84 0.08
N GLU A 335 -6.09 18.16 0.58
CA GLU A 335 -7.34 17.55 0.14
C GLU A 335 -7.60 17.70 -1.38
N ASN A 336 -7.27 18.84 -1.93
CA ASN A 336 -7.38 19.11 -3.37
C ASN A 336 -6.47 18.18 -4.20
N LEU A 337 -5.26 17.89 -3.72
CA LEU A 337 -4.33 16.97 -4.39
C LEU A 337 -4.73 15.51 -4.22
N CYS A 338 -5.27 15.15 -3.04
CA CYS A 338 -5.89 13.83 -2.86
C CYS A 338 -7.02 13.59 -3.87
N ALA A 339 -7.83 14.61 -4.11
CA ALA A 339 -8.91 14.54 -5.09
C ALA A 339 -8.37 14.44 -6.54
N GLU A 340 -7.35 15.23 -6.90
CA GLU A 340 -6.69 15.12 -8.21
C GLU A 340 -6.07 13.72 -8.42
N LEU A 341 -5.34 13.20 -7.43
CA LEU A 341 -4.80 11.84 -7.48
C LEU A 341 -5.89 10.78 -7.59
N THR A 342 -7.04 10.99 -6.93
CA THR A 342 -8.20 10.10 -7.03
C THR A 342 -8.77 10.09 -8.46
N VAL A 343 -8.82 11.22 -9.14
CA VAL A 343 -9.23 11.29 -10.56
C VAL A 343 -8.27 10.49 -11.44
N LEU A 344 -6.94 10.61 -11.19
CA LEU A 344 -5.95 9.80 -11.92
C LEU A 344 -6.09 8.29 -11.65
N LYS A 345 -6.40 7.89 -10.43
CA LYS A 345 -6.68 6.49 -10.10
C LYS A 345 -7.95 5.98 -10.78
N ASN A 346 -8.98 6.80 -10.85
CA ASN A 346 -10.27 6.42 -11.43
C ASN A 346 -10.18 6.19 -12.95
N ILE A 347 -9.46 7.01 -13.71
CA ILE A 347 -9.31 6.79 -15.16
C ILE A 347 -8.60 5.45 -15.44
N VAL A 348 -7.64 5.05 -14.59
CA VAL A 348 -6.98 3.73 -14.67
C VAL A 348 -7.97 2.63 -14.30
N SER A 349 -8.74 2.78 -13.22
CA SER A 349 -9.74 1.78 -12.83
C SER A 349 -10.73 1.52 -13.97
N THR A 350 -11.35 2.57 -14.50
CA THR A 350 -12.40 2.47 -15.50
C THR A 350 -11.90 1.93 -16.85
N ASN A 351 -10.75 2.43 -17.31
CA ASN A 351 -10.29 2.13 -18.69
C ASN A 351 -9.30 0.95 -18.75
N VAL A 352 -8.87 0.40 -17.61
CA VAL A 352 -7.90 -0.69 -17.57
C VAL A 352 -8.40 -1.85 -16.72
N ILE A 353 -8.75 -1.60 -15.44
CA ILE A 353 -9.09 -2.69 -14.52
C ILE A 353 -10.48 -3.27 -14.84
N GLU A 354 -11.46 -2.40 -15.09
CA GLU A 354 -12.87 -2.80 -15.27
C GLU A 354 -13.20 -3.28 -16.69
N ILE A 355 -12.24 -3.30 -17.62
CA ILE A 355 -12.50 -3.77 -18.98
C ILE A 355 -12.75 -5.29 -19.00
N PRO A 356 -13.61 -5.79 -19.94
CA PRO A 356 -14.01 -7.21 -19.98
C PRO A 356 -12.83 -8.18 -20.09
N GLU A 357 -11.76 -7.81 -20.78
CA GLU A 357 -10.57 -8.63 -20.98
C GLU A 357 -9.87 -8.90 -19.67
N VAL A 358 -9.64 -7.87 -18.85
CA VAL A 358 -9.01 -8.00 -17.53
C VAL A 358 -9.93 -8.74 -16.57
N GLN A 359 -11.23 -8.40 -16.55
CA GLN A 359 -12.21 -9.06 -15.68
C GLN A 359 -12.36 -10.55 -16.03
N THR A 360 -12.24 -10.94 -17.30
CA THR A 360 -12.22 -12.35 -17.71
C THR A 360 -11.03 -13.10 -17.15
N LEU A 361 -9.85 -12.48 -17.14
CA LEU A 361 -8.64 -13.10 -16.55
C LEU A 361 -8.75 -13.23 -15.02
N VAL A 362 -9.29 -12.21 -14.36
CA VAL A 362 -9.58 -12.23 -12.92
C VAL A 362 -10.52 -13.37 -12.59
N TYR A 363 -11.63 -13.50 -13.33
CA TYR A 363 -12.60 -14.58 -13.16
C TYR A 363 -11.97 -15.98 -13.36
N LYS A 364 -11.19 -16.16 -14.44
CA LYS A 364 -10.45 -17.41 -14.65
C LYS A 364 -9.51 -17.73 -13.50
N GLY A 365 -8.80 -16.72 -13.00
CA GLY A 365 -7.92 -16.87 -11.83
C GLY A 365 -8.69 -17.31 -10.58
N GLN A 366 -9.88 -16.76 -10.33
CA GLN A 366 -10.77 -17.20 -9.23
C GLN A 366 -11.15 -18.67 -9.39
N GLN A 367 -11.56 -19.08 -10.59
CA GLN A 367 -11.92 -20.49 -10.86
C GLN A 367 -10.77 -21.48 -10.72
N MET A 368 -9.52 -21.02 -10.85
CA MET A 368 -8.34 -21.88 -10.64
C MET A 368 -8.02 -22.10 -9.16
N ILE A 369 -8.49 -21.20 -8.28
CA ILE A 369 -8.26 -21.28 -6.83
C ILE A 369 -9.37 -22.12 -6.16
N VAL A 370 -10.61 -21.96 -6.59
CA VAL A 370 -11.77 -22.71 -6.10
C VAL A 370 -11.86 -24.10 -6.72
#